data_83d2beb2186d5146f7ac889432de2520
#
_entry.id   83d2beb2186d5146f7ac889432de2520
#
_cell.length_a   1.000
_cell.length_b   1.000
_cell.length_c   1.000
_cell.angle_alpha   90.00
_cell.angle_beta   90.00
_cell.angle_gamma   90.00
#
_symmetry.space_group_name_H-M   'P 1'
#
loop_
_entity.id
_entity.type
_entity.pdbx_description
1 polymer ?
#
loop_
_entity_poly.entity_id
_entity_poly.type
_entity_poly.pdbx_seq_one_letter_code
_entity_poly.pdbx_strand_id
1 'polypeptide(L)'
;HNMGSLPHISIGGAVATGTHGSGTTLGSLSTAVRALELIGPDGTLRTVHRDDPEFAGTVLHLGLFGIVTRVTLDLQPTYRMRQDSYGPIPWDVFTAHVAEVHAAGYSVCSYTVFGDEISDVLVKSRVPDGATDLEVPEHLLGAPKRPGTPGDGHHTARDGSVGPWWDRLPHFPIESVPSVGSEVQSEHFVPLRHAAAALDAVRTMADRIQPHLHVCELRTMAADPFWSSPTQGEDVLCIAFTWKKHPAEVAALLPDLEGLLAPFDGRPHWGKMSSLDGAAIAGLYPRLPAVRDLVRAADPDRVFGSAFAERVLGV
;
A
#
# COMPACT_ATOMS: atom_id res chain seq x y z
N HIS A 1 -0.78 -11.10 -8.30
CA HIS A 1 0.29 -11.33 -7.31
C HIS A 1 0.03 -10.62 -5.99
N ASN A 2 -0.61 -9.47 -6.01
CA ASN A 2 -0.95 -8.68 -4.83
C ASN A 2 -2.34 -8.07 -4.99
N MET A 3 -2.94 -7.58 -3.90
CA MET A 3 -4.25 -6.95 -3.93
C MET A 3 -4.39 -5.99 -2.75
N GLY A 4 -5.01 -4.84 -2.97
CA GLY A 4 -5.42 -3.96 -1.88
C GLY A 4 -6.49 -4.59 -0.99
N SER A 5 -6.82 -3.95 0.12
CA SER A 5 -7.91 -4.39 1.01
C SER A 5 -9.25 -4.47 0.27
N LEU A 6 -9.45 -3.55 -0.69
CA LEU A 6 -10.65 -3.41 -1.49
C LEU A 6 -10.41 -3.90 -2.91
N PRO A 7 -11.20 -4.84 -3.44
CA PRO A 7 -11.16 -5.23 -4.85
C PRO A 7 -11.92 -4.25 -5.78
N HIS A 8 -12.62 -3.26 -5.23
CA HIS A 8 -13.48 -2.28 -5.93
C HIS A 8 -12.68 -1.13 -6.54
N ILE A 9 -11.63 -1.42 -7.30
CA ILE A 9 -10.74 -0.43 -7.89
C ILE A 9 -10.60 -0.68 -9.40
N SER A 10 -10.37 0.39 -10.17
CA SER A 10 -9.97 0.24 -11.57
C SER A 10 -8.47 -0.04 -11.66
N ILE A 11 -8.08 -0.94 -12.55
CA ILE A 11 -6.66 -1.27 -12.73
C ILE A 11 -5.83 -0.06 -13.19
N GLY A 12 -6.40 0.81 -14.04
CA GLY A 12 -5.74 2.02 -14.50
C GLY A 12 -5.40 2.98 -13.36
N GLY A 13 -6.36 3.23 -12.46
CA GLY A 13 -6.14 4.07 -11.28
C GLY A 13 -5.19 3.43 -10.26
N ALA A 14 -5.32 2.12 -10.05
CA ALA A 14 -4.47 1.37 -9.13
C ALA A 14 -2.99 1.41 -9.55
N VAL A 15 -2.72 1.21 -10.84
CA VAL A 15 -1.36 1.30 -11.40
C VAL A 15 -0.82 2.72 -11.30
N ALA A 16 -1.64 3.72 -11.60
CA ALA A 16 -1.25 5.13 -11.62
C ALA A 16 -0.70 5.64 -10.27
N THR A 17 -1.20 5.11 -9.16
CA THR A 17 -0.90 5.59 -7.80
C THR A 17 -0.11 4.60 -6.96
N GLY A 18 0.31 3.46 -7.52
CA GLY A 18 1.06 2.44 -6.80
C GLY A 18 0.23 1.70 -5.75
N THR A 19 -1.08 1.47 -6.01
CA THR A 19 -1.93 0.65 -5.15
C THR A 19 -1.30 -0.71 -4.90
N HIS A 20 -1.39 -1.18 -3.65
CA HIS A 20 -0.69 -2.37 -3.19
C HIS A 20 -1.50 -3.15 -2.15
N GLY A 21 -1.03 -4.32 -1.80
CA GLY A 21 -1.46 -5.11 -0.65
C GLY A 21 -0.38 -5.18 0.41
N SER A 22 -0.01 -6.39 0.81
CA SER A 22 1.10 -6.66 1.73
C SER A 22 1.90 -7.87 1.25
N GLY A 23 3.19 -7.88 1.59
CA GLY A 23 4.09 -9.03 1.39
C GLY A 23 5.53 -8.59 1.25
N THR A 24 6.44 -9.26 1.95
CA THR A 24 7.89 -8.96 1.94
C THR A 24 8.56 -9.21 0.59
N THR A 25 7.90 -9.95 -0.30
CA THR A 25 8.39 -10.27 -1.66
C THR A 25 7.47 -9.73 -2.74
N LEU A 26 6.45 -8.95 -2.37
CA LEU A 26 5.41 -8.48 -3.26
C LEU A 26 5.48 -6.95 -3.42
N GLY A 27 5.58 -6.49 -4.66
CA GLY A 27 5.49 -5.08 -5.01
C GLY A 27 4.06 -4.58 -5.19
N SER A 28 3.91 -3.32 -5.59
CA SER A 28 2.63 -2.72 -5.97
C SER A 28 2.04 -3.42 -7.20
N LEU A 29 0.76 -3.14 -7.50
CA LEU A 29 0.11 -3.65 -8.73
C LEU A 29 0.84 -3.18 -9.99
N SER A 30 1.56 -2.06 -9.93
CA SER A 30 2.35 -1.52 -11.05
C SER A 30 3.48 -2.46 -11.46
N THR A 31 3.98 -3.32 -10.57
CA THR A 31 5.05 -4.28 -10.88
C THR A 31 4.62 -5.39 -11.85
N ALA A 32 3.31 -5.63 -11.99
CA ALA A 32 2.76 -6.56 -12.97
C ALA A 32 2.58 -5.95 -14.37
N VAL A 33 2.78 -4.63 -14.53
CA VAL A 33 2.57 -3.97 -15.83
C VAL A 33 3.67 -4.31 -16.84
N ARG A 34 3.27 -4.72 -18.04
CA ARG A 34 4.16 -4.97 -19.19
C ARG A 34 4.16 -3.83 -20.17
N ALA A 35 3.00 -3.19 -20.37
CA ALA A 35 2.86 -2.04 -21.23
C ALA A 35 1.67 -1.17 -20.81
N LEU A 36 1.77 0.12 -21.14
CA LEU A 36 0.70 1.10 -21.06
C LEU A 36 0.47 1.68 -22.45
N GLU A 37 -0.79 1.71 -22.88
CA GLU A 37 -1.22 2.45 -24.06
C GLU A 37 -1.88 3.76 -23.59
N LEU A 38 -1.41 4.90 -24.08
CA LEU A 38 -1.82 6.22 -23.64
C LEU A 38 -2.19 7.10 -24.85
N ILE A 39 -3.24 7.91 -24.67
CA ILE A 39 -3.54 9.03 -25.60
C ILE A 39 -2.87 10.28 -25.04
N GLY A 40 -1.93 10.84 -25.83
CA GLY A 40 -1.21 12.07 -25.49
C GLY A 40 -2.05 13.35 -25.63
N PRO A 41 -1.48 14.53 -25.31
CA PRO A 41 -2.19 15.80 -25.36
C PRO A 41 -2.62 16.22 -26.78
N ASP A 42 -1.94 15.72 -27.79
CA ASP A 42 -2.25 15.94 -29.20
C ASP A 42 -3.25 14.90 -29.79
N GLY A 43 -3.77 14.02 -28.94
CA GLY A 43 -4.68 12.95 -29.35
C GLY A 43 -3.99 11.73 -29.99
N THR A 44 -2.66 11.70 -30.05
CA THR A 44 -1.93 10.55 -30.60
C THR A 44 -1.87 9.41 -29.57
N LEU A 45 -1.97 8.19 -30.10
CA LEU A 45 -1.83 6.97 -29.34
C LEU A 45 -0.36 6.55 -29.30
N ARG A 46 0.18 6.30 -28.11
CA ARG A 46 1.51 5.74 -27.90
C ARG A 46 1.46 4.57 -26.93
N THR A 47 2.41 3.65 -27.07
CA THR A 47 2.58 2.53 -26.14
C THR A 47 3.96 2.64 -25.50
N VAL A 48 4.01 2.48 -24.17
CA VAL A 48 5.25 2.41 -23.39
C VAL A 48 5.37 0.99 -22.86
N HIS A 49 6.41 0.28 -23.27
CA HIS A 49 6.68 -1.09 -22.87
C HIS A 49 7.65 -1.15 -21.70
N ARG A 50 7.63 -2.25 -20.91
CA ARG A 50 8.51 -2.45 -19.75
C ARG A 50 10.00 -2.31 -20.08
N ASP A 51 10.39 -2.66 -21.30
CA ASP A 51 11.78 -2.61 -21.74
C ASP A 51 12.21 -1.22 -22.27
N ASP A 52 11.27 -0.27 -22.34
CA ASP A 52 11.57 1.10 -22.78
C ASP A 52 12.24 1.89 -21.63
N PRO A 53 13.23 2.76 -21.96
CA PRO A 53 14.00 3.50 -20.92
C PRO A 53 13.14 4.37 -20.01
N GLU A 54 12.03 4.92 -20.51
CA GLU A 54 11.11 5.78 -19.78
C GLU A 54 10.08 5.02 -18.95
N PHE A 55 9.94 3.70 -19.11
CA PHE A 55 8.90 2.92 -18.43
C PHE A 55 8.92 3.10 -16.91
N ALA A 56 10.09 3.02 -16.31
CA ALA A 56 10.23 3.15 -14.85
C ALA A 56 9.80 4.53 -14.32
N GLY A 57 9.87 5.57 -15.17
CA GLY A 57 9.38 6.92 -14.84
C GLY A 57 7.91 7.15 -15.19
N THR A 58 7.32 6.26 -16.03
CA THR A 58 5.97 6.44 -16.57
C THR A 58 4.93 5.54 -15.90
N VAL A 59 5.29 4.35 -15.42
CA VAL A 59 4.32 3.34 -14.97
C VAL A 59 3.44 3.81 -13.81
N LEU A 60 3.99 4.52 -12.82
CA LEU A 60 3.23 5.24 -11.80
C LEU A 60 2.95 6.67 -12.30
N HIS A 61 2.08 6.78 -13.30
CA HIS A 61 1.94 7.97 -14.13
C HIS A 61 1.16 9.13 -13.48
N LEU A 62 0.46 8.92 -12.36
CA LEU A 62 -0.36 9.91 -11.66
C LEU A 62 -1.32 10.72 -12.57
N GLY A 63 -1.64 10.19 -13.76
CA GLY A 63 -2.45 10.86 -14.77
C GLY A 63 -1.72 11.91 -15.62
N LEU A 64 -0.40 12.05 -15.52
CA LEU A 64 0.38 13.18 -16.08
C LEU A 64 0.91 12.93 -17.50
N PHE A 65 0.85 11.71 -17.99
CA PHE A 65 1.43 11.32 -19.29
C PHE A 65 0.38 11.11 -20.38
N GLY A 66 -0.88 11.30 -20.06
CA GLY A 66 -1.99 11.04 -20.98
C GLY A 66 -3.09 10.20 -20.34
N ILE A 67 -4.10 9.89 -21.14
CA ILE A 67 -5.21 9.00 -20.77
C ILE A 67 -4.82 7.57 -21.07
N VAL A 68 -4.74 6.71 -20.07
CA VAL A 68 -4.48 5.28 -20.24
C VAL A 68 -5.71 4.60 -20.82
N THR A 69 -5.55 4.01 -22.00
CA THR A 69 -6.61 3.29 -22.72
C THR A 69 -6.48 1.77 -22.59
N ARG A 70 -5.25 1.28 -22.36
CA ARG A 70 -4.99 -0.15 -22.15
C ARG A 70 -3.82 -0.36 -21.21
N VAL A 71 -3.96 -1.35 -20.33
CA VAL A 71 -2.89 -1.86 -19.46
C VAL A 71 -2.65 -3.33 -19.82
N THR A 72 -1.43 -3.67 -20.19
CA THR A 72 -1.00 -5.06 -20.38
C THR A 72 -0.31 -5.54 -19.11
N LEU A 73 -0.76 -6.67 -18.57
CA LEU A 73 -0.28 -7.22 -17.30
C LEU A 73 0.35 -8.59 -17.48
N ASP A 74 1.38 -8.88 -16.69
CA ASP A 74 1.81 -10.24 -16.44
C ASP A 74 0.76 -10.97 -15.62
N LEU A 75 0.45 -12.20 -16.00
CA LEU A 75 -0.45 -13.08 -15.29
C LEU A 75 0.34 -14.25 -14.68
N GLN A 76 -0.17 -14.77 -13.58
CA GLN A 76 0.33 -16.00 -12.97
C GLN A 76 -0.80 -17.05 -12.92
N PRO A 77 -0.49 -18.35 -12.77
CA PRO A 77 -1.51 -19.35 -12.54
C PRO A 77 -2.34 -19.01 -11.30
N THR A 78 -3.64 -19.35 -11.36
CA THR A 78 -4.52 -19.21 -10.20
C THR A 78 -4.02 -20.06 -9.03
N TYR A 79 -4.34 -19.66 -7.81
CA TYR A 79 -3.90 -20.35 -6.60
C TYR A 79 -4.97 -20.29 -5.51
N ARG A 80 -4.80 -21.13 -4.51
CA ARG A 80 -5.65 -21.18 -3.32
C ARG A 80 -4.92 -20.60 -2.12
N MET A 81 -5.67 -20.02 -1.22
CA MET A 81 -5.16 -19.38 0.01
C MET A 81 -6.00 -19.77 1.22
N ARG A 82 -5.40 -19.61 2.38
CA ARG A 82 -6.09 -19.55 3.66
C ARG A 82 -5.67 -18.29 4.40
N GLN A 83 -6.51 -17.81 5.31
CA GLN A 83 -6.24 -16.68 6.17
C GLN A 83 -6.45 -17.07 7.62
N ASP A 84 -5.42 -16.89 8.44
CA ASP A 84 -5.40 -17.17 9.87
C ASP A 84 -5.13 -15.86 10.63
N SER A 85 -5.67 -15.75 11.85
CA SER A 85 -5.51 -14.59 12.73
C SER A 85 -4.73 -14.99 13.96
N TYR A 86 -3.78 -14.13 14.38
CA TYR A 86 -2.96 -14.29 15.58
C TYR A 86 -2.99 -13.02 16.43
N GLY A 87 -2.81 -13.16 17.74
CA GLY A 87 -2.68 -12.00 18.61
C GLY A 87 -3.35 -12.19 19.97
N PRO A 88 -3.23 -11.19 20.86
CA PRO A 88 -2.43 -9.97 20.66
C PRO A 88 -0.91 -10.24 20.75
N ILE A 89 -0.11 -9.34 20.16
CA ILE A 89 1.37 -9.33 20.31
C ILE A 89 1.75 -8.06 21.07
N PRO A 90 2.50 -8.15 22.18
CA PRO A 90 3.00 -6.97 22.89
C PRO A 90 3.79 -6.04 21.97
N TRP A 91 3.67 -4.73 22.15
CA TRP A 91 4.26 -3.72 21.27
C TRP A 91 5.77 -3.88 21.10
N ASP A 92 6.50 -4.06 22.21
CA ASP A 92 7.95 -4.24 22.22
C ASP A 92 8.39 -5.53 21.50
N VAL A 93 7.64 -6.62 21.67
CA VAL A 93 7.87 -7.87 20.94
C VAL A 93 7.65 -7.67 19.44
N PHE A 94 6.56 -7.01 19.07
CA PHE A 94 6.26 -6.75 17.65
C PHE A 94 7.31 -5.86 16.99
N THR A 95 7.65 -4.72 17.62
CA THR A 95 8.61 -3.76 17.04
C THR A 95 10.01 -4.36 16.90
N ALA A 96 10.42 -5.24 17.81
CA ALA A 96 11.67 -5.98 17.69
C ALA A 96 11.67 -7.01 16.53
N HIS A 97 10.50 -7.45 16.06
CA HIS A 97 10.35 -8.56 15.10
C HIS A 97 9.45 -8.21 13.89
N VAL A 98 9.31 -6.93 13.52
CA VAL A 98 8.42 -6.48 12.42
C VAL A 98 8.64 -7.29 11.14
N ALA A 99 9.89 -7.47 10.72
CA ALA A 99 10.23 -8.19 9.50
C ALA A 99 9.85 -9.68 9.59
N GLU A 100 10.08 -10.31 10.74
CA GLU A 100 9.74 -11.72 10.99
C GLU A 100 8.23 -11.95 10.95
N VAL A 101 7.45 -11.08 11.62
CA VAL A 101 5.98 -11.12 11.60
C VAL A 101 5.46 -11.06 10.16
N HIS A 102 5.95 -10.09 9.37
CA HIS A 102 5.46 -9.90 8.01
C HIS A 102 6.00 -10.93 7.01
N ALA A 103 7.02 -11.70 7.37
CA ALA A 103 7.50 -12.84 6.61
C ALA A 103 6.77 -14.18 6.94
N ALA A 104 5.84 -14.18 7.91
CA ALA A 104 5.13 -15.38 8.35
C ALA A 104 4.14 -15.95 7.31
N GLY A 105 3.86 -15.22 6.22
CA GLY A 105 2.95 -15.66 5.16
C GLY A 105 3.20 -14.97 3.84
N TYR A 106 2.38 -15.32 2.85
CA TYR A 106 2.41 -14.68 1.53
C TYR A 106 2.05 -13.19 1.59
N SER A 107 1.05 -12.87 2.41
CA SER A 107 0.60 -11.50 2.67
C SER A 107 0.19 -11.38 4.14
N VAL A 108 0.81 -10.47 4.87
CA VAL A 108 0.56 -10.28 6.30
C VAL A 108 0.15 -8.84 6.56
N CYS A 109 -0.89 -8.66 7.37
CA CYS A 109 -1.39 -7.36 7.80
C CYS A 109 -1.55 -7.35 9.31
N SER A 110 -0.93 -6.37 9.98
CA SER A 110 -1.02 -6.21 11.43
C SER A 110 -1.86 -4.98 11.77
N TYR A 111 -2.61 -5.02 12.86
CA TYR A 111 -3.55 -3.97 13.25
C TYR A 111 -3.21 -3.38 14.60
N THR A 112 -3.24 -2.06 14.69
CA THR A 112 -2.99 -1.32 15.93
C THR A 112 -3.80 -0.03 16.00
N VAL A 113 -3.97 0.44 17.22
CA VAL A 113 -4.38 1.82 17.54
C VAL A 113 -3.27 2.55 18.32
N PHE A 114 -2.02 2.05 18.22
CA PHE A 114 -0.85 2.57 18.95
C PHE A 114 -0.98 2.46 20.48
N GLY A 115 -1.66 1.40 20.95
CA GLY A 115 -1.70 1.01 22.36
C GLY A 115 -0.46 0.19 22.76
N ASP A 116 -0.63 -0.67 23.79
CA ASP A 116 0.45 -1.50 24.33
C ASP A 116 0.68 -2.80 23.54
N GLU A 117 -0.13 -3.04 22.53
CA GLU A 117 -0.10 -4.27 21.72
C GLU A 117 -0.54 -4.05 20.27
N ILE A 118 -0.13 -4.96 19.41
CA ILE A 118 -0.74 -5.21 18.11
C ILE A 118 -1.95 -6.10 18.35
N SER A 119 -3.12 -5.58 18.06
CA SER A 119 -4.37 -6.23 18.42
C SER A 119 -4.64 -7.51 17.63
N ASP A 120 -4.24 -7.53 16.35
CA ASP A 120 -4.48 -8.66 15.44
C ASP A 120 -3.43 -8.70 14.33
N VAL A 121 -3.04 -9.91 13.93
CA VAL A 121 -2.16 -10.16 12.79
C VAL A 121 -2.84 -11.16 11.87
N LEU A 122 -3.22 -10.73 10.68
CA LEU A 122 -3.78 -11.58 9.63
C LEU A 122 -2.67 -12.12 8.77
N VAL A 123 -2.49 -13.45 8.79
CA VAL A 123 -1.52 -14.17 7.98
C VAL A 123 -2.25 -14.89 6.86
N LYS A 124 -1.97 -14.48 5.62
CA LYS A 124 -2.53 -15.08 4.41
C LYS A 124 -1.47 -15.93 3.75
N SER A 125 -1.74 -17.22 3.62
CA SER A 125 -0.80 -18.22 3.14
C SER A 125 -1.30 -18.89 1.86
N ARG A 126 -0.43 -19.06 0.86
CA ARG A 126 -0.73 -19.87 -0.33
C ARG A 126 -0.73 -21.34 0.03
N VAL A 127 -1.75 -22.04 -0.40
CA VAL A 127 -1.82 -23.50 -0.26
C VAL A 127 -1.06 -24.12 -1.42
N PRO A 128 -0.12 -25.07 -1.18
CA PRO A 128 0.62 -25.74 -2.23
C PRO A 128 -0.30 -26.39 -3.26
N ASP A 129 0.14 -26.42 -4.51
CA ASP A 129 -0.62 -27.07 -5.59
C ASP A 129 -0.87 -28.55 -5.27
N GLY A 130 -2.12 -28.97 -5.43
CA GLY A 130 -2.56 -30.34 -5.11
C GLY A 130 -2.83 -30.61 -3.63
N ALA A 131 -2.45 -29.74 -2.71
CA ALA A 131 -2.79 -29.88 -1.30
C ALA A 131 -4.24 -29.43 -1.02
N THR A 132 -4.90 -30.08 -0.08
CA THR A 132 -6.25 -29.72 0.36
C THR A 132 -6.22 -28.61 1.42
N ASP A 133 -5.12 -28.52 2.19
CA ASP A 133 -4.91 -27.53 3.25
C ASP A 133 -3.40 -27.30 3.45
N LEU A 134 -3.05 -26.40 4.35
CA LEU A 134 -1.70 -26.06 4.78
C LEU A 134 -1.64 -26.08 6.30
N GLU A 135 -0.66 -26.78 6.85
CA GLU A 135 -0.37 -26.69 8.28
C GLU A 135 0.23 -25.31 8.62
N VAL A 136 -0.32 -24.67 9.63
CA VAL A 136 0.13 -23.35 10.11
C VAL A 136 0.46 -23.44 11.60
N PRO A 137 1.40 -22.62 12.11
CA PRO A 137 1.78 -22.65 13.51
C PRO A 137 0.60 -22.25 14.43
N GLU A 138 0.54 -22.83 15.62
CA GLU A 138 -0.44 -22.47 16.65
C GLU A 138 -0.10 -21.13 17.35
N HIS A 139 1.14 -20.65 17.22
CA HIS A 139 1.60 -19.40 17.80
C HIS A 139 2.48 -18.62 16.81
N LEU A 140 2.36 -17.29 16.84
CA LEU A 140 3.24 -16.36 16.14
C LEU A 140 3.91 -15.46 17.17
N LEU A 141 5.23 -15.58 17.36
CA LEU A 141 5.99 -14.88 18.42
C LEU A 141 5.34 -15.02 19.81
N GLY A 142 4.87 -16.22 20.14
CA GLY A 142 4.19 -16.51 21.39
C GLY A 142 2.70 -16.12 21.43
N ALA A 143 2.22 -15.30 20.50
CA ALA A 143 0.81 -14.98 20.43
C ALA A 143 0.00 -16.14 19.82
N PRO A 144 -1.12 -16.55 20.44
CA PRO A 144 -1.88 -17.70 19.98
C PRO A 144 -2.60 -17.40 18.66
N LYS A 145 -2.79 -18.45 17.86
CA LYS A 145 -3.76 -18.42 16.78
C LYS A 145 -5.15 -18.23 17.36
N ARG A 146 -5.92 -17.31 16.81
CA ARG A 146 -7.28 -17.02 17.28
C ARG A 146 -8.29 -17.97 16.67
N PRO A 147 -9.41 -18.23 17.37
CA PRO A 147 -10.57 -18.79 16.72
C PRO A 147 -10.94 -17.90 15.54
N GLY A 148 -10.98 -18.48 14.35
CA GLY A 148 -11.25 -17.71 13.14
C GLY A 148 -12.73 -17.32 13.03
N THR A 149 -12.97 -16.31 12.21
CA THR A 149 -14.34 -15.90 11.84
C THR A 149 -14.60 -16.31 10.40
N PRO A 150 -15.71 -17.06 10.14
CA PRO A 150 -16.18 -17.29 8.77
C PRO A 150 -16.40 -15.96 8.04
N GLY A 151 -16.40 -15.99 6.71
CA GLY A 151 -16.82 -14.84 5.93
C GLY A 151 -18.24 -14.43 6.29
N ASP A 152 -18.45 -13.15 6.52
CA ASP A 152 -19.73 -12.59 7.00
C ASP A 152 -20.46 -11.77 5.92
N GLY A 153 -19.98 -11.86 4.67
CA GLY A 153 -20.48 -11.08 3.54
C GLY A 153 -19.95 -9.64 3.53
N HIS A 154 -19.33 -9.17 4.61
CA HIS A 154 -18.63 -7.90 4.70
C HIS A 154 -17.11 -8.09 4.71
N HIS A 155 -16.61 -9.12 5.38
CA HIS A 155 -15.20 -9.50 5.39
C HIS A 155 -14.99 -10.88 4.78
N THR A 156 -13.82 -11.08 4.16
CA THR A 156 -13.37 -12.40 3.72
C THR A 156 -13.10 -13.31 4.93
N ALA A 157 -13.22 -14.64 4.74
CA ALA A 157 -13.06 -15.59 5.83
C ALA A 157 -11.64 -15.55 6.45
N ARG A 158 -11.59 -15.55 7.79
CA ARG A 158 -10.38 -15.52 8.63
C ARG A 158 -10.29 -16.75 9.52
N ASP A 159 -10.98 -17.84 9.16
CA ASP A 159 -11.14 -19.05 9.94
C ASP A 159 -10.18 -20.17 9.51
N GLY A 160 -9.18 -19.83 8.71
CA GLY A 160 -8.24 -20.80 8.15
C GLY A 160 -8.81 -21.68 7.03
N SER A 161 -10.07 -21.50 6.66
CA SER A 161 -10.65 -22.23 5.54
C SER A 161 -9.97 -21.87 4.22
N VAL A 162 -9.66 -22.90 3.43
CA VAL A 162 -8.99 -22.76 2.14
C VAL A 162 -10.01 -22.34 1.07
N GLY A 163 -9.70 -21.26 0.36
CA GLY A 163 -10.52 -20.75 -0.73
C GLY A 163 -9.69 -20.21 -1.89
N PRO A 164 -10.33 -19.71 -2.95
CA PRO A 164 -9.64 -19.06 -4.05
C PRO A 164 -8.99 -17.76 -3.60
N TRP A 165 -7.89 -17.36 -4.26
CA TRP A 165 -7.13 -16.17 -3.88
C TRP A 165 -7.97 -14.89 -3.84
N TRP A 166 -8.91 -14.71 -4.75
CA TRP A 166 -9.76 -13.51 -4.81
C TRP A 166 -10.74 -13.37 -3.66
N ASP A 167 -10.99 -14.46 -2.90
CA ASP A 167 -11.87 -14.49 -1.73
C ASP A 167 -11.07 -14.65 -0.42
N ARG A 168 -9.75 -14.51 -0.46
CA ARG A 168 -8.87 -14.59 0.72
C ARG A 168 -7.84 -13.46 0.77
N LEU A 169 -7.29 -13.06 -0.39
CA LEU A 169 -6.27 -12.02 -0.46
C LEU A 169 -6.83 -10.62 -0.14
N PRO A 170 -7.98 -10.16 -0.68
CA PRO A 170 -8.62 -8.94 -0.22
C PRO A 170 -9.16 -9.10 1.21
N HIS A 171 -9.41 -7.97 1.90
CA HIS A 171 -10.08 -7.99 3.21
C HIS A 171 -11.60 -8.04 3.06
N PHE A 172 -12.12 -7.54 1.95
CA PHE A 172 -13.54 -7.42 1.65
C PHE A 172 -13.88 -8.19 0.38
N PRO A 173 -14.98 -8.96 0.35
CA PRO A 173 -15.50 -9.58 -0.87
C PRO A 173 -15.91 -8.52 -1.91
N ILE A 174 -15.89 -8.89 -3.18
CA ILE A 174 -16.28 -7.98 -4.27
C ILE A 174 -17.75 -7.54 -4.18
N GLU A 175 -18.60 -8.36 -3.57
CA GLU A 175 -20.02 -8.10 -3.37
C GLU A 175 -20.30 -7.16 -2.19
N SER A 176 -19.32 -6.89 -1.33
CA SER A 176 -19.51 -6.02 -0.17
C SER A 176 -19.46 -4.53 -0.55
N VAL A 177 -20.00 -3.68 0.31
CA VAL A 177 -19.80 -2.23 0.25
C VAL A 177 -18.98 -1.82 1.47
N PRO A 178 -17.65 -1.92 1.40
CA PRO A 178 -16.79 -1.78 2.57
C PRO A 178 -16.68 -0.34 3.09
N SER A 179 -16.98 0.64 2.25
CA SER A 179 -16.93 2.06 2.61
C SER A 179 -18.17 2.78 2.06
N VAL A 180 -18.72 3.66 2.87
CA VAL A 180 -19.83 4.55 2.49
C VAL A 180 -19.40 6.04 2.54
N GLY A 181 -18.09 6.30 2.45
CA GLY A 181 -17.52 7.64 2.55
C GLY A 181 -17.56 8.20 3.97
N SER A 182 -17.51 7.34 4.98
CA SER A 182 -17.49 7.70 6.40
C SER A 182 -16.08 7.73 7.00
N GLU A 183 -15.05 7.50 6.20
CA GLU A 183 -13.64 7.59 6.58
C GLU A 183 -12.83 8.44 5.60
N VAL A 184 -11.64 8.85 6.06
CA VAL A 184 -10.55 9.37 5.22
C VAL A 184 -9.29 8.57 5.52
N GLN A 185 -8.30 8.59 4.64
CA GLN A 185 -7.10 7.78 4.78
C GLN A 185 -5.83 8.58 4.55
N SER A 186 -4.78 8.27 5.31
CA SER A 186 -3.40 8.60 5.01
C SER A 186 -2.54 7.35 5.12
N GLU A 187 -1.43 7.30 4.40
CA GLU A 187 -0.50 6.17 4.46
C GLU A 187 0.91 6.66 4.18
N HIS A 188 1.85 6.13 4.93
CA HIS A 188 3.26 6.48 4.84
C HIS A 188 4.10 5.22 4.75
N PHE A 189 5.14 5.27 3.92
CA PHE A 189 6.08 4.18 3.69
C PHE A 189 7.42 4.56 4.30
N VAL A 190 7.93 3.72 5.17
CA VAL A 190 9.27 3.89 5.74
C VAL A 190 10.13 2.69 5.37
N PRO A 191 11.42 2.86 5.03
CA PRO A 191 12.33 1.74 4.83
C PRO A 191 12.24 0.73 5.98
N LEU A 192 12.16 -0.55 5.65
CA LEU A 192 11.92 -1.62 6.64
C LEU A 192 12.99 -1.63 7.75
N ARG A 193 14.23 -1.19 7.45
CA ARG A 193 15.30 -1.01 8.43
C ARG A 193 14.98 0.01 9.53
N HIS A 194 14.05 0.91 9.29
CA HIS A 194 13.62 1.94 10.23
C HIS A 194 12.27 1.65 10.89
N ALA A 195 11.63 0.51 10.56
CA ALA A 195 10.26 0.19 10.97
C ALA A 195 10.02 0.35 12.47
N ALA A 196 10.88 -0.26 13.32
CA ALA A 196 10.73 -0.19 14.78
C ALA A 196 10.77 1.26 15.29
N ALA A 197 11.82 2.01 14.92
CA ALA A 197 12.00 3.39 15.39
C ALA A 197 10.89 4.33 14.87
N ALA A 198 10.43 4.15 13.63
CA ALA A 198 9.34 4.92 13.07
C ALA A 198 8.00 4.64 13.79
N LEU A 199 7.72 3.36 14.09
CA LEU A 199 6.52 2.98 14.85
C LEU A 199 6.54 3.54 16.26
N ASP A 200 7.68 3.48 16.95
CA ASP A 200 7.84 4.07 18.27
C ASP A 200 7.68 5.60 18.25
N ALA A 201 8.22 6.27 17.22
CA ALA A 201 8.03 7.70 17.04
C ALA A 201 6.53 8.05 16.84
N VAL A 202 5.83 7.35 15.97
CA VAL A 202 4.38 7.56 15.74
C VAL A 202 3.59 7.31 17.04
N ARG A 203 3.95 6.28 17.81
CA ARG A 203 3.28 5.95 19.08
C ARG A 203 3.36 7.09 20.10
N THR A 204 4.37 7.95 20.04
CA THR A 204 4.42 9.14 20.91
C THR A 204 3.26 10.11 20.72
N MET A 205 2.56 10.02 19.58
CA MET A 205 1.36 10.79 19.27
C MET A 205 0.05 10.02 19.52
N ALA A 206 0.09 8.86 20.17
CA ALA A 206 -1.09 7.98 20.32
C ALA A 206 -2.32 8.73 20.88
N ASP A 207 -2.15 9.56 21.91
CA ASP A 207 -3.24 10.33 22.52
C ASP A 207 -3.91 11.31 21.54
N ARG A 208 -3.16 11.80 20.54
CA ARG A 208 -3.67 12.71 19.50
C ARG A 208 -4.26 11.95 18.32
N ILE A 209 -3.76 10.75 18.03
CA ILE A 209 -4.17 9.90 16.92
C ILE A 209 -5.49 9.17 17.24
N GLN A 210 -5.56 8.51 18.40
CA GLN A 210 -6.67 7.61 18.77
C GLN A 210 -8.07 8.24 18.70
N PRO A 211 -8.30 9.50 19.10
CA PRO A 211 -9.62 10.11 19.00
C PRO A 211 -10.17 10.16 17.54
N HIS A 212 -9.27 10.22 16.56
CA HIS A 212 -9.61 10.34 15.15
C HIS A 212 -9.40 9.05 14.35
N LEU A 213 -8.81 8.02 14.94
CA LEU A 213 -8.46 6.77 14.27
C LEU A 213 -9.59 5.73 14.39
N HIS A 214 -9.88 5.01 13.30
CA HIS A 214 -10.58 3.72 13.38
C HIS A 214 -9.57 2.60 13.65
N VAL A 215 -8.54 2.52 12.81
CA VAL A 215 -7.50 1.50 12.87
C VAL A 215 -6.29 1.95 12.06
N CYS A 216 -5.11 1.49 12.44
CA CYS A 216 -3.91 1.54 11.62
C CYS A 216 -3.55 0.12 11.17
N GLU A 217 -3.35 -0.04 9.86
CA GLU A 217 -2.86 -1.27 9.25
C GLU A 217 -1.37 -1.14 8.97
N LEU A 218 -0.59 -2.13 9.43
CA LEU A 218 0.83 -2.24 9.15
C LEU A 218 1.04 -3.35 8.12
N ARG A 219 1.72 -3.01 7.03
CA ARG A 219 1.97 -3.89 5.89
C ARG A 219 3.41 -3.79 5.44
N THR A 220 3.85 -4.69 4.59
CA THR A 220 5.17 -4.60 3.95
C THR A 220 5.04 -4.64 2.45
N MET A 221 5.99 -4.03 1.76
CA MET A 221 6.15 -4.13 0.32
C MET A 221 7.61 -4.31 -0.05
N ALA A 222 7.85 -5.13 -1.07
CA ALA A 222 9.16 -5.27 -1.68
C ALA A 222 9.54 -4.02 -2.49
N ALA A 223 10.84 -3.77 -2.59
CA ALA A 223 11.43 -2.76 -3.44
C ALA A 223 11.04 -2.92 -4.91
N ASP A 224 10.92 -1.79 -5.61
CA ASP A 224 10.77 -1.75 -7.05
C ASP A 224 11.69 -0.68 -7.69
N PRO A 225 11.89 -0.70 -9.03
CA PRO A 225 12.77 0.24 -9.70
C PRO A 225 12.06 1.52 -10.16
N PHE A 226 10.79 1.73 -9.86
CA PHE A 226 10.00 2.81 -10.43
C PHE A 226 10.28 4.16 -9.79
N TRP A 227 10.43 5.20 -10.61
CA TRP A 227 10.99 6.48 -10.18
C TRP A 227 10.08 7.27 -9.22
N SER A 228 8.77 7.07 -9.32
CA SER A 228 7.76 7.68 -8.45
C SER A 228 7.22 6.70 -7.40
N SER A 229 7.82 5.51 -7.27
CA SER A 229 7.33 4.51 -6.31
C SER A 229 7.72 4.86 -4.89
N PRO A 230 6.80 4.74 -3.93
CA PRO A 230 7.15 4.83 -2.51
C PRO A 230 8.15 3.77 -2.06
N THR A 231 8.27 2.65 -2.80
CA THR A 231 9.20 1.54 -2.53
C THR A 231 10.43 1.56 -3.44
N GLN A 232 10.71 2.71 -4.09
CA GLN A 232 11.88 2.80 -4.97
C GLN A 232 13.16 2.39 -4.25
N GLY A 233 13.74 1.26 -4.68
CA GLY A 233 15.05 0.78 -4.27
C GLY A 233 15.14 0.14 -2.88
N GLU A 234 14.08 0.13 -2.07
CA GLU A 234 14.08 -0.41 -0.71
C GLU A 234 12.77 -1.07 -0.34
N ASP A 235 12.85 -2.17 0.44
CA ASP A 235 11.70 -2.77 1.09
C ASP A 235 11.19 -1.83 2.18
N VAL A 236 9.86 -1.74 2.31
CA VAL A 236 9.24 -0.78 3.23
C VAL A 236 8.23 -1.42 4.17
N LEU A 237 8.04 -0.77 5.32
CA LEU A 237 6.84 -0.86 6.14
C LEU A 237 5.86 0.23 5.67
N CYS A 238 4.61 -0.15 5.43
CA CYS A 238 3.50 0.74 5.15
C CYS A 238 2.72 0.97 6.46
N ILE A 239 2.53 2.22 6.85
CA ILE A 239 1.76 2.63 8.03
C ILE A 239 0.50 3.30 7.51
N ALA A 240 -0.60 2.54 7.41
CA ALA A 240 -1.85 2.94 6.77
C ALA A 240 -2.92 3.28 7.81
N PHE A 241 -3.28 4.55 7.89
CA PHE A 241 -4.29 5.04 8.82
C PHE A 241 -5.66 5.10 8.15
N THR A 242 -6.64 4.44 8.74
CA THR A 242 -8.06 4.63 8.43
C THR A 242 -8.64 5.53 9.51
N TRP A 243 -8.88 6.78 9.15
CA TRP A 243 -9.38 7.81 10.03
C TRP A 243 -10.91 7.86 10.02
N LYS A 244 -11.51 8.26 11.13
CA LYS A 244 -12.90 8.70 11.17
C LYS A 244 -13.08 9.90 10.22
N LYS A 245 -14.31 10.22 9.85
CA LYS A 245 -14.60 11.36 8.97
C LYS A 245 -14.36 12.71 9.68
N HIS A 246 -13.13 12.95 10.05
CA HIS A 246 -12.62 14.16 10.69
C HIS A 246 -11.54 14.82 9.82
N PRO A 247 -11.85 15.20 8.55
CA PRO A 247 -10.82 15.62 7.58
C PRO A 247 -10.04 16.86 8.00
N ALA A 248 -10.66 17.78 8.74
CA ALA A 248 -9.99 19.01 9.19
C ALA A 248 -8.98 18.69 10.32
N GLU A 249 -9.37 17.87 11.28
CA GLU A 249 -8.52 17.43 12.40
C GLU A 249 -7.37 16.57 11.90
N VAL A 250 -7.64 15.65 10.97
CA VAL A 250 -6.60 14.84 10.34
C VAL A 250 -5.64 15.71 9.54
N ALA A 251 -6.13 16.67 8.75
CA ALA A 251 -5.27 17.59 8.01
C ALA A 251 -4.38 18.43 8.93
N ALA A 252 -4.88 18.82 10.12
CA ALA A 252 -4.10 19.54 11.13
C ALA A 252 -3.06 18.64 11.85
N LEU A 253 -3.31 17.33 11.91
CA LEU A 253 -2.42 16.35 12.56
C LEU A 253 -1.29 15.89 11.64
N LEU A 254 -1.54 15.81 10.32
CA LEU A 254 -0.61 15.25 9.35
C LEU A 254 0.79 15.93 9.36
N PRO A 255 0.94 17.26 9.46
CA PRO A 255 2.28 17.88 9.48
C PRO A 255 3.16 17.36 10.62
N ASP A 256 2.60 17.15 11.81
CA ASP A 256 3.34 16.64 12.96
C ASP A 256 3.68 15.15 12.76
N LEU A 257 2.73 14.35 12.28
CA LEU A 257 2.94 12.94 11.97
C LEU A 257 4.04 12.74 10.91
N GLU A 258 3.97 13.52 9.82
CA GLU A 258 4.95 13.49 8.75
C GLU A 258 6.31 14.02 9.21
N GLY A 259 6.30 15.01 10.10
CA GLY A 259 7.51 15.51 10.78
C GLY A 259 8.21 14.42 11.62
N LEU A 260 7.46 13.57 12.32
CA LEU A 260 8.03 12.41 13.03
C LEU A 260 8.59 11.35 12.08
N LEU A 261 8.03 11.20 10.90
CA LEU A 261 8.48 10.22 9.91
C LEU A 261 9.61 10.72 9.01
N ALA A 262 9.86 12.03 8.97
CA ALA A 262 10.91 12.64 8.13
C ALA A 262 12.33 12.09 8.41
N PRO A 263 12.77 11.84 9.67
CA PRO A 263 14.07 11.25 9.95
C PRO A 263 14.23 9.81 9.43
N PHE A 264 13.13 9.18 9.05
CA PHE A 264 13.07 7.80 8.56
C PHE A 264 12.74 7.72 7.07
N ASP A 265 12.94 8.79 6.32
CA ASP A 265 12.64 8.86 4.87
C ASP A 265 11.17 8.51 4.54
N GLY A 266 10.24 8.90 5.40
CA GLY A 266 8.82 8.59 5.28
C GLY A 266 8.19 9.18 4.02
N ARG A 267 7.74 8.32 3.08
CA ARG A 267 7.10 8.71 1.80
C ARG A 267 5.59 8.57 1.88
N PRO A 268 4.78 9.53 1.40
CA PRO A 268 3.33 9.41 1.42
C PRO A 268 2.82 8.54 0.26
N HIS A 269 1.64 7.95 0.45
CA HIS A 269 0.91 7.29 -0.64
C HIS A 269 0.24 8.34 -1.54
N TRP A 270 0.48 8.28 -2.85
CA TRP A 270 0.02 9.26 -3.83
C TRP A 270 -1.51 9.46 -3.88
N GLY A 271 -2.28 8.44 -3.58
CA GLY A 271 -3.75 8.48 -3.63
C GLY A 271 -4.41 8.79 -2.29
N LYS A 272 -3.65 9.21 -1.26
CA LYS A 272 -4.17 9.42 0.10
C LYS A 272 -3.80 10.82 0.63
N MET A 273 -4.32 11.20 1.80
CA MET A 273 -4.03 12.49 2.41
C MET A 273 -2.56 12.61 2.81
N SER A 274 -1.97 13.74 2.49
CA SER A 274 -0.62 14.14 2.91
C SER A 274 -0.53 15.66 2.95
N SER A 275 0.25 16.20 3.87
CA SER A 275 0.54 17.63 3.97
C SER A 275 1.84 18.04 3.26
N LEU A 276 2.65 17.05 2.80
CA LEU A 276 3.94 17.30 2.17
C LEU A 276 3.77 18.09 0.87
N ASP A 277 4.60 19.11 0.72
CA ASP A 277 4.69 19.93 -0.49
C ASP A 277 5.76 19.42 -1.47
N GLY A 278 5.89 20.08 -2.61
CA GLY A 278 6.82 19.71 -3.66
C GLY A 278 8.31 19.77 -3.25
N ALA A 279 8.66 20.58 -2.25
CA ALA A 279 10.04 20.68 -1.75
C ALA A 279 10.38 19.47 -0.87
N ALA A 280 9.47 19.11 0.05
CA ALA A 280 9.61 17.92 0.89
C ALA A 280 9.62 16.63 0.03
N ILE A 281 8.69 16.51 -0.91
CA ILE A 281 8.62 15.38 -1.84
C ILE A 281 9.90 15.26 -2.69
N ALA A 282 10.47 16.38 -3.16
CA ALA A 282 11.70 16.35 -3.96
C ALA A 282 12.90 15.77 -3.19
N GLY A 283 12.94 15.95 -1.86
CA GLY A 283 13.96 15.35 -1.00
C GLY A 283 13.82 13.83 -0.83
N LEU A 284 12.61 13.30 -0.98
CA LEU A 284 12.30 11.88 -0.77
C LEU A 284 12.46 11.01 -2.02
N TYR A 285 12.40 11.60 -3.22
CA TYR A 285 12.41 10.87 -4.49
C TYR A 285 13.60 11.29 -5.36
N PRO A 286 14.74 10.57 -5.33
CA PRO A 286 15.95 10.96 -6.05
C PRO A 286 15.78 11.07 -7.57
N ARG A 287 14.82 10.34 -8.15
CA ARG A 287 14.52 10.34 -9.58
C ARG A 287 13.44 11.33 -10.00
N LEU A 288 12.88 12.10 -9.06
CA LEU A 288 11.80 13.05 -9.36
C LEU A 288 12.18 14.10 -10.43
N PRO A 289 13.41 14.64 -10.49
CA PRO A 289 13.79 15.51 -11.59
C PRO A 289 13.60 14.87 -12.98
N ALA A 290 14.00 13.61 -13.12
CA ALA A 290 13.84 12.88 -14.38
C ALA A 290 12.35 12.60 -14.70
N VAL A 291 11.49 12.36 -13.69
CA VAL A 291 10.03 12.25 -13.88
C VAL A 291 9.46 13.56 -14.40
N ARG A 292 9.85 14.69 -13.82
CA ARG A 292 9.42 16.03 -14.25
C ARG A 292 9.81 16.31 -15.71
N ASP A 293 11.00 15.91 -16.11
CA ASP A 293 11.48 16.08 -17.48
C ASP A 293 10.68 15.21 -18.46
N LEU A 294 10.36 13.96 -18.08
CA LEU A 294 9.48 13.10 -18.88
C LEU A 294 8.06 13.69 -19.04
N VAL A 295 7.49 14.21 -17.93
CA VAL A 295 6.17 14.87 -17.96
C VAL A 295 6.17 16.06 -18.90
N ARG A 296 7.16 16.97 -18.78
CA ARG A 296 7.27 18.15 -19.64
C ARG A 296 7.45 17.79 -21.12
N ALA A 297 8.18 16.71 -21.40
CA ALA A 297 8.35 16.22 -22.77
C ALA A 297 7.07 15.60 -23.32
N ALA A 298 6.30 14.90 -22.49
CA ALA A 298 5.07 14.23 -22.88
C ALA A 298 3.87 15.20 -23.00
N ASP A 299 3.83 16.24 -22.18
CA ASP A 299 2.73 17.21 -22.10
C ASP A 299 3.28 18.65 -21.88
N PRO A 300 3.90 19.24 -22.93
CA PRO A 300 4.49 20.58 -22.85
C PRO A 300 3.46 21.68 -22.57
N ASP A 301 2.23 21.48 -23.00
CA ASP A 301 1.14 22.45 -22.84
C ASP A 301 0.33 22.24 -21.55
N ARG A 302 0.71 21.26 -20.72
CA ARG A 302 0.06 20.92 -19.44
C ARG A 302 -1.44 20.60 -19.56
N VAL A 303 -1.83 19.92 -20.63
CA VAL A 303 -3.22 19.48 -20.87
C VAL A 303 -3.72 18.57 -19.75
N PHE A 304 -2.82 17.72 -19.19
CA PHE A 304 -3.09 16.82 -18.06
C PHE A 304 -2.61 17.38 -16.73
N GLY A 305 -2.24 18.67 -16.68
CA GLY A 305 -1.86 19.36 -15.46
C GLY A 305 -3.00 19.38 -14.43
N SER A 306 -2.66 19.38 -13.14
CA SER A 306 -3.62 19.48 -12.05
C SER A 306 -3.03 20.23 -10.86
N ALA A 307 -3.90 20.80 -10.01
CA ALA A 307 -3.46 21.45 -8.78
C ALA A 307 -2.66 20.50 -7.86
N PHE A 308 -2.96 19.20 -7.90
CA PHE A 308 -2.19 18.20 -7.19
C PHE A 308 -0.77 18.08 -7.77
N ALA A 309 -0.65 17.92 -9.08
CA ALA A 309 0.64 17.78 -9.77
C ALA A 309 1.52 19.04 -9.57
N GLU A 310 0.93 20.23 -9.67
CA GLU A 310 1.63 21.48 -9.42
C GLU A 310 2.13 21.57 -7.97
N ARG A 311 1.28 21.28 -6.99
CA ARG A 311 1.64 21.33 -5.57
C ARG A 311 2.72 20.33 -5.19
N VAL A 312 2.62 19.09 -5.71
CA VAL A 312 3.42 17.96 -5.23
C VAL A 312 4.64 17.72 -6.12
N LEU A 313 4.51 17.88 -7.43
CA LEU A 313 5.58 17.60 -8.40
C LEU A 313 6.16 18.89 -9.03
N GLY A 314 5.48 20.02 -8.97
CA GLY A 314 5.91 21.27 -9.60
C GLY A 314 5.86 21.21 -11.13
N VAL A 315 4.88 20.49 -11.69
CA VAL A 315 4.66 20.32 -13.13
C VAL A 315 3.22 20.60 -13.53
#